data_51e8fd30c31b23ddf26742bfda69e6af
#
_entry.id   51e8fd30c31b23ddf26742bfda69e6af
#
_cell.length_a   1.000
_cell.length_b   1.000
_cell.length_c   1.000
_cell.angle_alpha   90.00
_cell.angle_beta   90.00
_cell.angle_gamma   90.00
#
_symmetry.space_group_name_H-M   'P 1'
#
loop_
_entity.id
_entity.type
_entity.pdbx_description
1 polymer ?
#
loop_
_entity_poly.entity_id
_entity_poly.type
_entity_poly.pdbx_seq_one_letter_code
_entity_poly.pdbx_strand_id
1 'polypeptide(L)'
;MRELLSAVNGVLYYPILIIVLLACGFYFTIRTKFIQFGLLGEAFKVISEKPEGKDDVSSFQALMVSTASRVGTGNIVGVANAICLGGPGAVFWMWIIALIGGASAFIESTLAQIYKKRGSDGVSYGGPSYYIENALGSRGIGVLFAVALIATYAVGFNMLASFNLQDSFRVYDFYVPGKTSWMIGAVLAILAGYCILGGGKRIIKYTSLLVPVMGVIFVVMALIMIVINAKNIPAMFGMIFEDAFNFKAIFGGVAGSALVQGIKRGLYSNEAGMGSAPNAAASASVSHPVKQGLVQMISVFLDTLVICSATAFMSLASGIVPTEELAGAPFVQASLATVFGRYGNLFITVSLALFAFTTLLGNLYYVDSCLTYLNKKTPSKTFMLCYRIIATILIFVGAGMEMSLAWDIADFLMGVMCLINIPTIIILGGTALKALDDYKKQRNQGKNPVFKAETIGIDTSKLDYWK
;
A
#
# COMPACT_ATOMS: atom_id res chain seq x y z
N MET A 1 23.06 -9.49 12.99
CA MET A 1 22.03 -9.52 11.93
C MET A 1 21.28 -8.19 11.83
N ARG A 2 20.72 -7.67 12.93
CA ARG A 2 20.00 -6.37 12.96
C ARG A 2 20.86 -5.20 12.49
N GLU A 3 22.07 -5.01 13.03
CA GLU A 3 22.98 -3.93 12.63
C GLU A 3 23.29 -3.94 11.14
N LEU A 4 23.54 -5.13 10.59
CA LEU A 4 23.79 -5.30 9.15
C LEU A 4 22.56 -4.90 8.33
N LEU A 5 21.36 -5.30 8.75
CA LEU A 5 20.12 -4.99 8.05
C LEU A 5 19.83 -3.49 8.11
N SER A 6 20.03 -2.85 9.27
CA SER A 6 19.87 -1.40 9.43
C SER A 6 20.90 -0.62 8.59
N ALA A 7 22.16 -1.07 8.53
CA ALA A 7 23.18 -0.46 7.68
C ALA A 7 22.83 -0.58 6.19
N VAL A 8 22.37 -1.75 5.74
CA VAL A 8 21.90 -1.96 4.36
C VAL A 8 20.71 -1.06 4.05
N ASN A 9 19.72 -0.98 4.94
CA ASN A 9 18.58 -0.08 4.79
C ASN A 9 19.02 1.39 4.70
N GLY A 10 20.00 1.81 5.47
CA GLY A 10 20.57 3.14 5.40
C GLY A 10 21.03 3.49 3.98
N VAL A 11 21.86 2.64 3.37
CA VAL A 11 22.36 2.85 2.00
C VAL A 11 21.24 2.66 0.96
N LEU A 12 20.36 1.71 1.15
CA LEU A 12 19.28 1.39 0.22
C LEU A 12 18.31 2.57 0.07
N TYR A 13 17.91 3.19 1.18
CA TYR A 13 16.98 4.33 1.15
C TYR A 13 17.67 5.64 0.83
N TYR A 14 18.79 5.93 1.45
CA TYR A 14 19.54 7.16 1.19
C TYR A 14 20.94 6.85 0.63
N PRO A 15 21.25 7.23 -0.63
CA PRO A 15 20.40 8.05 -1.53
C PRO A 15 19.56 7.28 -2.54
N ILE A 16 19.70 5.94 -2.65
CA ILE A 16 19.29 5.16 -3.83
C ILE A 16 17.77 5.24 -4.07
N LEU A 17 16.96 4.74 -3.13
CA LEU A 17 15.51 4.68 -3.33
C LEU A 17 14.85 6.05 -3.38
N ILE A 18 15.33 7.01 -2.58
CA ILE A 18 14.81 8.39 -2.60
C ILE A 18 14.96 8.97 -4.00
N ILE A 19 16.16 8.90 -4.60
CA ILE A 19 16.41 9.44 -5.94
C ILE A 19 15.57 8.70 -6.98
N VAL A 20 15.55 7.38 -6.93
CA VAL A 20 14.86 6.56 -7.94
C VAL A 20 13.35 6.74 -7.88
N LEU A 21 12.76 6.79 -6.67
CA LEU A 21 11.32 7.01 -6.49
C LEU A 21 10.88 8.41 -6.94
N LEU A 22 11.62 9.45 -6.50
CA LEU A 22 11.31 10.83 -6.89
C LEU A 22 11.48 11.02 -8.40
N ALA A 23 12.59 10.56 -8.99
CA ALA A 23 12.84 10.66 -10.42
C ALA A 23 11.76 9.94 -11.24
N CYS A 24 11.39 8.72 -10.86
CA CYS A 24 10.33 7.96 -11.52
C CYS A 24 8.96 8.66 -11.41
N GLY A 25 8.60 9.12 -10.21
CA GLY A 25 7.35 9.82 -9.97
C GLY A 25 7.25 11.13 -10.77
N PHE A 26 8.30 11.96 -10.78
CA PHE A 26 8.36 13.17 -11.59
C PHE A 26 8.35 12.86 -13.10
N TYR A 27 9.12 11.88 -13.54
CA TYR A 27 9.14 11.47 -14.94
C TYR A 27 7.74 11.12 -15.45
N PHE A 28 7.01 10.27 -14.74
CA PHE A 28 5.67 9.89 -15.15
C PHE A 28 4.63 10.99 -14.94
N THR A 29 4.76 11.83 -13.92
CA THR A 29 3.91 13.00 -13.74
C THR A 29 3.97 13.93 -14.96
N ILE A 30 5.19 14.23 -15.44
CA ILE A 30 5.40 15.07 -16.63
C ILE A 30 4.91 14.36 -17.89
N ARG A 31 5.29 13.08 -18.09
CA ARG A 31 4.92 12.31 -19.29
C ARG A 31 3.42 12.08 -19.43
N THR A 32 2.69 11.95 -18.35
CA THR A 32 1.23 11.81 -18.36
C THR A 32 0.49 13.15 -18.40
N LYS A 33 1.24 14.28 -18.39
CA LYS A 33 0.71 15.65 -18.34
C LYS A 33 -0.15 15.87 -17.10
N PHE A 34 0.41 15.53 -15.93
CA PHE A 34 -0.24 15.70 -14.62
C PHE A 34 -1.60 14.98 -14.55
N ILE A 35 -1.62 13.70 -14.90
CA ILE A 35 -2.83 12.86 -14.90
C ILE A 35 -3.55 12.88 -13.56
N GLN A 36 -2.82 13.06 -12.47
CA GLN A 36 -3.33 13.14 -11.09
C GLN A 36 -4.42 14.20 -10.93
N PHE A 37 -4.34 15.27 -11.70
CA PHE A 37 -5.32 16.37 -11.68
C PHE A 37 -6.24 16.32 -12.90
N GLY A 38 -5.70 16.00 -14.08
CA GLY A 38 -6.43 16.07 -15.35
C GLY A 38 -7.54 15.04 -15.51
N LEU A 39 -7.42 13.86 -14.88
CA LEU A 39 -8.40 12.77 -14.98
C LEU A 39 -8.96 12.32 -13.63
N LEU A 40 -8.83 13.13 -12.58
CA LEU A 40 -9.32 12.79 -11.24
C LEU A 40 -10.83 12.53 -11.24
N GLY A 41 -11.62 13.39 -11.86
CA GLY A 41 -13.08 13.21 -11.95
C GLY A 41 -13.50 11.98 -12.76
N GLU A 42 -12.69 11.59 -13.77
CA GLU A 42 -12.93 10.38 -14.53
C GLU A 42 -12.66 9.13 -13.69
N ALA A 43 -11.61 9.16 -12.88
CA ALA A 43 -11.27 8.06 -12.00
C ALA A 43 -12.39 7.74 -11.00
N PHE A 44 -13.06 8.75 -10.44
CA PHE A 44 -14.24 8.53 -9.57
C PHE A 44 -15.42 7.90 -10.32
N LYS A 45 -15.64 8.24 -11.59
CA LYS A 45 -16.68 7.60 -12.41
C LYS A 45 -16.38 6.12 -12.62
N VAL A 46 -15.13 5.79 -12.97
CA VAL A 46 -14.68 4.41 -13.20
C VAL A 46 -14.87 3.52 -11.96
N ILE A 47 -14.66 4.05 -10.76
CA ILE A 47 -14.90 3.30 -9.50
C ILE A 47 -16.35 2.83 -9.41
N SER A 48 -17.30 3.64 -9.91
CA SER A 48 -18.74 3.34 -9.86
C SER A 48 -19.23 2.50 -11.04
N GLU A 49 -18.40 2.18 -12.03
CA GLU A 49 -18.78 1.35 -13.17
C GLU A 49 -19.05 -0.09 -12.74
N LYS A 50 -20.11 -0.66 -13.30
CA LYS A 50 -20.45 -2.07 -13.09
C LYS A 50 -19.57 -2.95 -13.99
N PRO A 51 -19.16 -4.14 -13.53
CA PRO A 51 -18.45 -5.10 -14.37
C PRO A 51 -19.36 -5.62 -15.49
N GLU A 52 -18.76 -6.14 -16.57
CA GLU A 52 -19.52 -6.66 -17.71
C GLU A 52 -20.25 -7.96 -17.38
N GLY A 53 -19.63 -8.84 -16.59
CA GLY A 53 -20.21 -10.11 -16.13
C GLY A 53 -20.68 -10.06 -14.67
N LYS A 54 -21.70 -10.86 -14.32
CA LYS A 54 -22.24 -10.93 -12.95
C LYS A 54 -21.22 -11.43 -11.91
N ASP A 55 -20.31 -12.30 -12.32
CA ASP A 55 -19.29 -12.90 -11.45
C ASP A 55 -17.91 -12.23 -11.56
N ASP A 56 -17.81 -11.19 -12.39
CA ASP A 56 -16.56 -10.46 -12.61
C ASP A 56 -16.26 -9.50 -11.45
N VAL A 57 -14.97 -9.31 -11.20
CA VAL A 57 -14.50 -8.36 -10.19
C VAL A 57 -14.67 -6.93 -10.71
N SER A 58 -15.41 -6.10 -10.00
CA SER A 58 -15.61 -4.68 -10.35
C SER A 58 -14.37 -3.84 -10.03
N SER A 59 -14.31 -2.64 -10.63
CA SER A 59 -13.27 -1.64 -10.30
C SER A 59 -13.27 -1.28 -8.82
N PHE A 60 -14.46 -1.16 -8.21
CA PHE A 60 -14.61 -0.91 -6.78
C PHE A 60 -14.06 -2.07 -5.93
N GLN A 61 -14.35 -3.32 -6.28
CA GLN A 61 -13.84 -4.48 -5.55
C GLN A 61 -12.32 -4.60 -5.63
N ALA A 62 -11.73 -4.39 -6.82
CA ALA A 62 -10.28 -4.37 -6.98
C ALA A 62 -9.63 -3.20 -6.20
N LEU A 63 -10.28 -2.03 -6.18
CA LEU A 63 -9.89 -0.91 -5.34
C LEU A 63 -9.90 -1.28 -3.86
N MET A 64 -10.95 -1.94 -3.38
CA MET A 64 -11.05 -2.31 -1.96
C MET A 64 -10.01 -3.35 -1.55
N VAL A 65 -9.65 -4.28 -2.42
CA VAL A 65 -8.55 -5.23 -2.16
C VAL A 65 -7.21 -4.51 -2.06
N SER A 66 -6.89 -3.63 -3.00
CA SER A 66 -5.63 -2.86 -2.96
C SER A 66 -5.62 -1.85 -1.80
N THR A 67 -6.76 -1.23 -1.50
CA THR A 67 -6.89 -0.33 -0.35
C THR A 67 -6.80 -1.09 0.98
N ALA A 68 -7.26 -2.34 1.04
CA ALA A 68 -7.11 -3.18 2.24
C ALA A 68 -5.65 -3.44 2.60
N SER A 69 -4.77 -3.63 1.61
CA SER A 69 -3.33 -3.76 1.83
C SER A 69 -2.72 -2.42 2.26
N ARG A 70 -3.04 -1.35 1.57
CA ARG A 70 -2.52 0.01 1.79
C ARG A 70 -3.01 0.62 3.09
N VAL A 71 -4.35 0.73 3.25
CA VAL A 71 -4.97 1.31 4.46
C VAL A 71 -4.91 0.29 5.59
N GLY A 72 -3.79 0.29 6.26
CA GLY A 72 -3.42 -0.68 7.27
C GLY A 72 -2.76 -0.06 8.49
N THR A 73 -2.00 -0.86 9.19
CA THR A 73 -1.27 -0.40 10.37
C THR A 73 -0.26 0.72 10.04
N GLY A 74 0.17 0.82 8.78
CA GLY A 74 1.06 1.87 8.28
C GLY A 74 0.47 3.27 8.40
N ASN A 75 -0.83 3.42 8.16
CA ASN A 75 -1.50 4.71 8.24
C ASN A 75 -1.61 5.26 9.68
N ILE A 76 -1.50 4.41 10.68
CA ILE A 76 -1.52 4.79 12.09
C ILE A 76 -0.10 4.75 12.66
N VAL A 77 0.48 3.56 12.76
CA VAL A 77 1.79 3.33 13.37
C VAL A 77 2.92 3.87 12.50
N GLY A 78 2.83 3.69 11.17
CA GLY A 78 3.84 4.20 10.23
C GLY A 78 3.93 5.73 10.24
N VAL A 79 2.76 6.41 10.24
CA VAL A 79 2.70 7.88 10.34
C VAL A 79 3.24 8.37 11.68
N ALA A 80 2.86 7.72 12.79
CA ALA A 80 3.38 8.02 14.11
C ALA A 80 4.91 7.87 14.17
N ASN A 81 5.45 6.78 13.61
CA ASN A 81 6.89 6.56 13.50
C ASN A 81 7.57 7.63 12.63
N ALA A 82 6.95 8.02 11.51
CA ALA A 82 7.49 9.08 10.67
C ALA A 82 7.64 10.40 11.44
N ILE A 83 6.62 10.76 12.24
CA ILE A 83 6.60 11.98 13.04
C ILE A 83 7.55 11.89 14.22
N CYS A 84 7.55 10.78 14.98
CA CYS A 84 8.37 10.65 16.18
C CYS A 84 9.86 10.47 15.89
N LEU A 85 10.21 9.80 14.78
CA LEU A 85 11.61 9.51 14.43
C LEU A 85 12.18 10.48 13.39
N GLY A 86 11.34 11.09 12.56
CA GLY A 86 11.74 11.97 11.48
C GLY A 86 11.35 13.43 11.67
N GLY A 87 10.46 13.70 12.62
CA GLY A 87 9.87 15.02 12.84
C GLY A 87 8.57 15.25 12.07
N PRO A 88 7.81 16.31 12.40
CA PRO A 88 6.54 16.65 11.77
C PRO A 88 6.64 16.85 10.25
N GLY A 89 7.78 17.32 9.76
CA GLY A 89 8.05 17.51 8.33
C GLY A 89 7.99 16.23 7.49
N ALA A 90 8.08 15.07 8.12
CA ALA A 90 7.89 13.78 7.43
C ALA A 90 6.52 13.68 6.75
N VAL A 91 5.48 14.30 7.32
CA VAL A 91 4.13 14.35 6.73
C VAL A 91 4.13 15.05 5.38
N PHE A 92 4.86 16.15 5.23
CA PHE A 92 5.02 16.85 3.95
C PHE A 92 5.63 15.93 2.88
N TRP A 93 6.69 15.20 3.22
CA TRP A 93 7.35 14.29 2.29
C TRP A 93 6.49 13.07 1.96
N MET A 94 5.64 12.61 2.87
CA MET A 94 4.60 11.62 2.58
C MET A 94 3.61 12.14 1.52
N TRP A 95 3.18 13.41 1.60
CA TRP A 95 2.30 14.01 0.58
C TRP A 95 2.99 14.10 -0.79
N ILE A 96 4.26 14.54 -0.81
CA ILE A 96 5.01 14.65 -2.06
C ILE A 96 5.12 13.28 -2.74
N ILE A 97 5.55 12.24 -2.00
CA ILE A 97 5.70 10.90 -2.59
C ILE A 97 4.35 10.30 -3.03
N ALA A 98 3.25 10.62 -2.36
CA ALA A 98 1.93 10.20 -2.78
C ALA A 98 1.46 10.91 -4.08
N LEU A 99 1.65 12.22 -4.16
CA LEU A 99 1.25 13.00 -5.34
C LEU A 99 1.98 12.53 -6.60
N ILE A 100 3.32 12.45 -6.55
CA ILE A 100 4.10 12.00 -7.71
C ILE A 100 4.00 10.50 -7.92
N GLY A 101 3.95 9.71 -6.84
CA GLY A 101 3.79 8.26 -6.86
C GLY A 101 2.46 7.81 -7.48
N GLY A 102 1.41 8.63 -7.39
CA GLY A 102 0.14 8.37 -8.07
C GLY A 102 0.30 8.14 -9.58
N ALA A 103 1.24 8.85 -10.23
CA ALA A 103 1.55 8.62 -11.65
C ALA A 103 2.26 7.26 -11.86
N SER A 104 3.15 6.86 -10.97
CA SER A 104 3.79 5.53 -11.02
C SER A 104 2.76 4.42 -10.83
N ALA A 105 1.86 4.56 -9.84
CA ALA A 105 0.77 3.61 -9.60
C ALA A 105 -0.19 3.49 -10.80
N PHE A 106 -0.44 4.60 -11.50
CA PHE A 106 -1.19 4.61 -12.76
C PHE A 106 -0.50 3.75 -13.82
N ILE A 107 0.80 3.95 -14.06
CA ILE A 107 1.57 3.22 -15.08
C ILE A 107 1.63 1.73 -14.77
N GLU A 108 2.04 1.34 -13.55
CA GLU A 108 2.18 -0.07 -13.18
C GLU A 108 0.86 -0.84 -13.24
N SER A 109 -0.25 -0.21 -12.84
CA SER A 109 -1.56 -0.84 -12.86
C SER A 109 -2.17 -0.92 -14.27
N THR A 110 -1.87 0.06 -15.13
CA THR A 110 -2.22 0.00 -16.55
C THR A 110 -1.46 -1.14 -17.24
N LEU A 111 -0.15 -1.29 -16.99
CA LEU A 111 0.64 -2.40 -17.51
C LEU A 111 0.12 -3.76 -17.03
N ALA A 112 -0.23 -3.86 -15.74
CA ALA A 112 -0.77 -5.10 -15.19
C ALA A 112 -2.08 -5.52 -15.86
N GLN A 113 -2.94 -4.58 -16.21
CA GLN A 113 -4.16 -4.83 -16.95
C GLN A 113 -3.90 -5.24 -18.40
N ILE A 114 -2.92 -4.61 -19.08
CA ILE A 114 -2.56 -4.96 -20.46
C ILE A 114 -2.06 -6.41 -20.53
N TYR A 115 -1.17 -6.82 -19.62
CA TYR A 115 -0.50 -8.11 -19.65
C TYR A 115 -1.09 -9.16 -18.70
N LYS A 116 -2.33 -8.98 -18.24
CA LYS A 116 -3.00 -9.95 -17.37
C LYS A 116 -3.27 -11.26 -18.10
N LYS A 117 -3.28 -12.35 -17.35
CA LYS A 117 -3.48 -13.71 -17.81
C LYS A 117 -4.75 -14.31 -17.22
N ARG A 118 -5.39 -15.22 -17.97
CA ARG A 118 -6.53 -15.98 -17.48
C ARG A 118 -6.07 -17.22 -16.74
N GLY A 119 -6.47 -17.34 -15.48
CA GLY A 119 -6.23 -18.54 -14.70
C GLY A 119 -7.14 -19.69 -15.11
N SER A 120 -6.75 -20.92 -14.78
CA SER A 120 -7.56 -22.13 -15.00
C SER A 120 -8.85 -22.14 -14.18
N ASP A 121 -8.98 -21.29 -13.18
CA ASP A 121 -10.15 -21.07 -12.35
C ASP A 121 -11.08 -19.95 -12.89
N GLY A 122 -10.75 -19.40 -14.06
CA GLY A 122 -11.48 -18.31 -14.72
C GLY A 122 -11.18 -16.91 -14.15
N VAL A 123 -10.33 -16.81 -13.12
CA VAL A 123 -9.93 -15.53 -12.52
C VAL A 123 -8.80 -14.89 -13.34
N SER A 124 -8.78 -13.57 -13.40
CA SER A 124 -7.66 -12.81 -14.01
C SER A 124 -6.54 -12.61 -13.01
N TYR A 125 -5.31 -12.91 -13.42
CA TYR A 125 -4.08 -12.71 -12.67
C TYR A 125 -3.14 -11.79 -13.44
N GLY A 126 -2.39 -10.96 -12.74
CA GLY A 126 -1.42 -10.04 -13.34
C GLY A 126 -0.53 -9.40 -12.30
N GLY A 127 0.19 -8.38 -12.71
CA GLY A 127 1.16 -7.67 -11.88
C GLY A 127 2.55 -7.68 -12.49
N PRO A 128 3.58 -7.19 -11.78
CA PRO A 128 4.93 -7.04 -12.34
C PRO A 128 5.52 -8.33 -12.90
N SER A 129 5.38 -9.46 -12.22
CA SER A 129 5.89 -10.74 -12.72
C SER A 129 5.38 -11.05 -14.13
N TYR A 130 4.09 -10.77 -14.39
CA TYR A 130 3.44 -11.04 -15.67
C TYR A 130 3.90 -10.06 -16.76
N TYR A 131 3.96 -8.75 -16.49
CA TYR A 131 4.40 -7.82 -17.52
C TYR A 131 5.92 -7.87 -17.75
N ILE A 132 6.74 -8.22 -16.77
CA ILE A 132 8.16 -8.48 -16.95
C ILE A 132 8.36 -9.66 -17.90
N GLU A 133 7.69 -10.78 -17.70
CA GLU A 133 7.83 -11.93 -18.58
C GLU A 133 7.25 -11.67 -19.98
N ASN A 134 6.04 -11.15 -20.08
CA ASN A 134 5.36 -11.02 -21.37
C ASN A 134 5.89 -9.86 -22.22
N ALA A 135 6.31 -8.73 -21.62
CA ALA A 135 6.77 -7.57 -22.33
C ALA A 135 8.30 -7.51 -22.48
N LEU A 136 9.07 -7.86 -21.44
CA LEU A 136 10.53 -7.87 -21.48
C LEU A 136 11.12 -9.24 -21.89
N GLY A 137 10.31 -10.30 -21.92
CA GLY A 137 10.76 -11.65 -22.23
C GLY A 137 11.60 -12.30 -21.12
N SER A 138 11.64 -11.73 -19.91
CA SER A 138 12.51 -12.20 -18.83
C SER A 138 11.74 -12.93 -17.73
N ARG A 139 11.62 -14.25 -17.85
CA ARG A 139 11.04 -15.11 -16.80
C ARG A 139 11.84 -15.04 -15.51
N GLY A 140 13.18 -14.96 -15.59
CA GLY A 140 14.03 -14.94 -14.38
C GLY A 140 13.76 -13.72 -13.49
N ILE A 141 13.67 -12.52 -14.09
CA ILE A 141 13.34 -11.29 -13.33
C ILE A 141 11.90 -11.35 -12.82
N GLY A 142 10.95 -11.90 -13.60
CA GLY A 142 9.58 -12.11 -13.16
C GLY A 142 9.49 -13.02 -11.94
N VAL A 143 10.26 -14.12 -11.90
CA VAL A 143 10.35 -15.02 -10.74
C VAL A 143 10.99 -14.31 -9.55
N LEU A 144 12.06 -13.55 -9.76
CA LEU A 144 12.73 -12.78 -8.70
C LEU A 144 11.75 -11.79 -8.06
N PHE A 145 10.96 -11.08 -8.87
CA PHE A 145 9.92 -10.18 -8.34
C PHE A 145 8.83 -10.94 -7.58
N ALA A 146 8.35 -12.08 -8.10
CA ALA A 146 7.34 -12.89 -7.41
C ALA A 146 7.80 -13.36 -6.04
N VAL A 147 9.06 -13.83 -5.94
CA VAL A 147 9.67 -14.25 -4.67
C VAL A 147 9.83 -13.06 -3.71
N ALA A 148 10.30 -11.92 -4.21
CA ALA A 148 10.42 -10.70 -3.41
C ALA A 148 9.06 -10.25 -2.87
N LEU A 149 7.99 -10.26 -3.69
CA LEU A 149 6.64 -9.93 -3.25
C LEU A 149 6.13 -10.91 -2.18
N ILE A 150 6.32 -12.22 -2.38
CA ILE A 150 5.91 -13.22 -1.39
C ILE A 150 6.63 -13.00 -0.07
N ALA A 151 7.96 -12.77 -0.10
CA ALA A 151 8.74 -12.47 1.10
C ALA A 151 8.26 -11.18 1.79
N THR A 152 7.96 -10.13 1.02
CA THR A 152 7.49 -8.86 1.57
C THR A 152 6.12 -9.01 2.21
N TYR A 153 5.14 -9.58 1.50
CA TYR A 153 3.74 -9.55 1.89
C TYR A 153 3.32 -10.72 2.77
N ALA A 154 3.79 -11.94 2.49
CA ALA A 154 3.45 -13.08 3.34
C ALA A 154 4.29 -13.13 4.63
N VAL A 155 5.50 -12.54 4.62
CA VAL A 155 6.40 -12.56 5.79
C VAL A 155 6.52 -11.16 6.39
N GLY A 156 7.28 -10.24 5.77
CA GLY A 156 7.64 -8.95 6.34
C GLY A 156 6.45 -8.12 6.81
N PHE A 157 5.54 -7.79 5.90
CA PHE A 157 4.40 -6.93 6.20
C PHE A 157 3.35 -7.60 7.09
N ASN A 158 3.12 -8.91 6.93
CA ASN A 158 2.17 -9.61 7.78
C ASN A 158 2.67 -9.75 9.22
N MET A 159 3.97 -10.02 9.41
CA MET A 159 4.57 -10.04 10.75
C MET A 159 4.55 -8.65 11.38
N LEU A 160 4.86 -7.60 10.60
CA LEU A 160 4.82 -6.22 11.07
C LEU A 160 3.40 -5.77 11.44
N ALA A 161 2.37 -6.13 10.66
CA ALA A 161 0.99 -5.80 10.97
C ALA A 161 0.54 -6.47 12.29
N SER A 162 0.94 -7.70 12.52
CA SER A 162 0.68 -8.41 13.77
C SER A 162 1.40 -7.78 14.96
N PHE A 163 2.67 -7.39 14.79
CA PHE A 163 3.43 -6.64 15.78
C PHE A 163 2.74 -5.32 16.13
N ASN A 164 2.40 -4.51 15.14
CA ASN A 164 1.78 -3.20 15.32
C ASN A 164 0.44 -3.29 16.09
N LEU A 165 -0.34 -4.33 15.83
CA LEU A 165 -1.59 -4.56 16.57
C LEU A 165 -1.31 -4.86 18.04
N GLN A 166 -0.45 -5.83 18.34
CA GLN A 166 -0.18 -6.20 19.73
C GLN A 166 0.45 -5.04 20.52
N ASP A 167 1.28 -4.22 19.87
CA ASP A 167 1.94 -3.06 20.49
C ASP A 167 0.91 -2.02 21.00
N SER A 168 -0.24 -1.88 20.32
CA SER A 168 -1.32 -0.98 20.73
C SER A 168 -1.98 -1.37 22.07
N PHE A 169 -1.74 -2.57 22.55
CA PHE A 169 -2.26 -3.01 23.84
C PHE A 169 -1.35 -2.64 25.01
N ARG A 170 -0.14 -2.16 24.78
CA ARG A 170 0.81 -1.78 25.84
C ARG A 170 0.30 -0.68 26.78
N VAL A 171 -0.67 0.10 26.35
CA VAL A 171 -1.29 1.17 27.12
C VAL A 171 -2.22 0.66 28.23
N TYR A 172 -2.61 -0.62 28.21
CA TYR A 172 -3.56 -1.20 29.18
C TYR A 172 -2.84 -1.93 30.30
N ASP A 173 -3.37 -1.79 31.53
CA ASP A 173 -2.80 -2.38 32.76
C ASP A 173 -2.72 -3.91 32.73
N PHE A 174 -3.57 -4.58 31.95
CA PHE A 174 -3.55 -6.03 31.81
C PHE A 174 -2.45 -6.54 30.87
N TYR A 175 -1.74 -5.65 30.18
CA TYR A 175 -0.71 -6.06 29.23
C TYR A 175 0.54 -6.55 29.96
N VAL A 176 0.90 -7.80 29.70
CA VAL A 176 2.12 -8.42 30.19
C VAL A 176 3.02 -8.73 28.98
N PRO A 177 4.21 -8.08 28.86
CA PRO A 177 5.14 -8.37 27.78
C PRO A 177 5.47 -9.87 27.67
N GLY A 178 5.56 -10.39 26.46
CA GLY A 178 5.85 -11.80 26.21
C GLY A 178 4.68 -12.76 26.43
N LYS A 179 3.62 -12.38 27.15
CA LYS A 179 2.41 -13.20 27.35
C LYS A 179 1.25 -12.67 26.53
N THR A 180 0.87 -11.40 26.78
CA THR A 180 -0.29 -10.78 26.11
C THR A 180 -0.07 -10.63 24.60
N SER A 181 1.16 -10.33 24.17
CA SER A 181 1.52 -10.24 22.74
C SER A 181 1.21 -11.55 22.00
N TRP A 182 1.59 -12.70 22.56
CA TRP A 182 1.29 -14.01 21.96
C TRP A 182 -0.20 -14.32 21.94
N MET A 183 -0.95 -13.94 22.99
CA MET A 183 -2.40 -14.14 23.01
C MET A 183 -3.11 -13.32 21.92
N ILE A 184 -2.71 -12.05 21.75
CA ILE A 184 -3.26 -11.17 20.70
C ILE A 184 -2.89 -11.71 19.31
N GLY A 185 -1.62 -12.11 19.12
CA GLY A 185 -1.16 -12.74 17.89
C GLY A 185 -1.94 -14.01 17.54
N ALA A 186 -2.24 -14.85 18.52
CA ALA A 186 -3.04 -16.05 18.31
C ALA A 186 -4.47 -15.71 17.86
N VAL A 187 -5.14 -14.76 18.50
CA VAL A 187 -6.49 -14.32 18.11
C VAL A 187 -6.48 -13.77 16.69
N LEU A 188 -5.52 -12.89 16.36
CA LEU A 188 -5.41 -12.33 15.02
C LEU A 188 -5.14 -13.41 13.97
N ALA A 189 -4.22 -14.34 14.26
CA ALA A 189 -3.88 -15.44 13.35
C ALA A 189 -5.09 -16.37 13.09
N ILE A 190 -5.87 -16.69 14.12
CA ILE A 190 -7.09 -17.50 13.95
C ILE A 190 -8.12 -16.79 13.08
N LEU A 191 -8.40 -15.51 13.35
CA LEU A 191 -9.37 -14.73 12.58
C LEU A 191 -8.93 -14.55 11.13
N ALA A 192 -7.67 -14.18 10.89
CA ALA A 192 -7.12 -14.05 9.56
C ALA A 192 -7.09 -15.40 8.84
N GLY A 193 -6.64 -16.45 9.51
CA GLY A 193 -6.60 -17.82 8.98
C GLY A 193 -7.98 -18.30 8.51
N TYR A 194 -9.02 -18.06 9.29
CA TYR A 194 -10.41 -18.39 8.90
C TYR A 194 -10.81 -17.72 7.57
N CYS A 195 -10.49 -16.45 7.40
CA CYS A 195 -10.81 -15.72 6.17
C CYS A 195 -9.97 -16.19 4.99
N ILE A 196 -8.67 -16.37 5.20
CA ILE A 196 -7.69 -16.73 4.16
C ILE A 196 -8.00 -18.14 3.59
N LEU A 197 -8.38 -19.08 4.44
CA LEU A 197 -8.77 -20.43 4.01
C LEU A 197 -9.95 -20.42 3.03
N GLY A 198 -10.77 -19.37 3.02
CA GLY A 198 -11.87 -19.19 2.06
C GLY A 198 -11.45 -18.68 0.67
N GLY A 199 -10.18 -18.33 0.47
CA GLY A 199 -9.63 -17.87 -0.81
C GLY A 199 -10.07 -16.48 -1.25
N GLY A 200 -9.67 -16.10 -2.48
CA GLY A 200 -9.81 -14.73 -2.99
C GLY A 200 -11.25 -14.17 -2.96
N LYS A 201 -12.26 -14.96 -3.26
CA LYS A 201 -13.67 -14.52 -3.20
C LYS A 201 -14.08 -14.08 -1.78
N ARG A 202 -13.61 -14.79 -0.75
CA ARG A 202 -13.87 -14.42 0.65
C ARG A 202 -13.12 -13.17 1.03
N ILE A 203 -11.85 -13.04 0.62
CA ILE A 203 -11.04 -11.85 0.82
C ILE A 203 -11.74 -10.62 0.23
N ILE A 204 -12.12 -10.66 -1.06
CA ILE A 204 -12.84 -9.57 -1.74
C ILE A 204 -14.11 -9.17 -0.98
N LYS A 205 -14.89 -10.15 -0.52
CA LYS A 205 -16.14 -9.90 0.22
C LYS A 205 -15.89 -9.11 1.51
N TYR A 206 -14.94 -9.54 2.33
CA TYR A 206 -14.66 -8.88 3.61
C TYR A 206 -13.99 -7.51 3.40
N THR A 207 -13.04 -7.38 2.48
CA THR A 207 -12.36 -6.10 2.22
C THR A 207 -13.34 -5.07 1.65
N SER A 208 -14.23 -5.45 0.74
CA SER A 208 -15.24 -4.55 0.17
C SER A 208 -16.26 -4.02 1.19
N LEU A 209 -16.45 -4.73 2.30
CA LEU A 209 -17.32 -4.30 3.39
C LEU A 209 -16.58 -3.48 4.46
N LEU A 210 -15.45 -4.02 4.93
CA LEU A 210 -14.76 -3.46 6.10
C LEU A 210 -13.97 -2.19 5.78
N VAL A 211 -13.28 -2.14 4.63
CA VAL A 211 -12.40 -1.03 4.29
C VAL A 211 -13.13 0.32 4.23
N PRO A 212 -14.27 0.47 3.53
CA PRO A 212 -15.00 1.74 3.52
C PRO A 212 -15.48 2.15 4.91
N VAL A 213 -16.02 1.19 5.68
CA VAL A 213 -16.58 1.46 7.01
C VAL A 213 -15.50 1.94 7.97
N MET A 214 -14.37 1.21 8.06
CA MET A 214 -13.26 1.59 8.95
C MET A 214 -12.64 2.92 8.53
N GLY A 215 -12.47 3.15 7.22
CA GLY A 215 -11.91 4.40 6.70
C GLY A 215 -12.77 5.61 7.02
N VAL A 216 -14.09 5.51 6.83
CA VAL A 216 -15.03 6.60 7.18
C VAL A 216 -15.03 6.89 8.68
N ILE A 217 -15.12 5.87 9.52
CA ILE A 217 -15.11 6.04 10.98
C ILE A 217 -13.80 6.71 11.43
N PHE A 218 -12.67 6.29 10.88
CA PHE A 218 -11.36 6.85 11.20
C PHE A 218 -11.24 8.32 10.80
N VAL A 219 -11.68 8.68 9.58
CA VAL A 219 -11.68 10.08 9.11
C VAL A 219 -12.63 10.95 9.92
N VAL A 220 -13.82 10.46 10.27
CA VAL A 220 -14.76 11.20 11.13
C VAL A 220 -14.14 11.49 12.49
N MET A 221 -13.48 10.51 13.11
CA MET A 221 -12.77 10.73 14.38
C MET A 221 -11.66 11.78 14.24
N ALA A 222 -10.90 11.73 13.15
CA ALA A 222 -9.87 12.73 12.90
C ALA A 222 -10.45 14.13 12.72
N LEU A 223 -11.56 14.27 12.01
CA LEU A 223 -12.27 15.56 11.85
C LEU A 223 -12.75 16.10 13.20
N ILE A 224 -13.29 15.24 14.08
CA ILE A 224 -13.70 15.63 15.44
C ILE A 224 -12.48 16.17 16.21
N MET A 225 -11.34 15.44 16.19
CA MET A 225 -10.10 15.86 16.84
C MET A 225 -9.60 17.21 16.31
N ILE A 226 -9.62 17.39 14.99
CA ILE A 226 -9.20 18.63 14.32
C ILE A 226 -10.09 19.80 14.74
N VAL A 227 -11.41 19.62 14.77
CA VAL A 227 -12.35 20.68 15.17
C VAL A 227 -12.15 21.08 16.62
N ILE A 228 -12.01 20.11 17.53
CA ILE A 228 -11.79 20.39 18.96
C ILE A 228 -10.47 21.13 19.19
N ASN A 229 -9.42 20.78 18.44
CA ASN A 229 -8.09 21.36 18.53
C ASN A 229 -7.82 22.45 17.46
N ALA A 230 -8.86 23.08 16.92
CA ALA A 230 -8.76 24.00 15.78
C ALA A 230 -7.76 25.16 16.02
N LYS A 231 -7.59 25.60 17.27
CA LYS A 231 -6.62 26.64 17.66
C LYS A 231 -5.17 26.24 17.38
N ASN A 232 -4.85 24.96 17.38
CA ASN A 232 -3.50 24.42 17.18
C ASN A 232 -3.17 24.20 15.69
N ILE A 233 -4.16 24.28 14.79
CA ILE A 233 -3.95 24.00 13.35
C ILE A 233 -2.89 24.89 12.71
N PRO A 234 -2.85 26.22 12.92
CA PRO A 234 -1.81 27.04 12.33
C PRO A 234 -0.39 26.66 12.79
N ALA A 235 -0.24 26.37 14.10
CA ALA A 235 1.04 25.92 14.67
C ALA A 235 1.45 24.55 14.11
N MET A 236 0.50 23.62 13.96
CA MET A 236 0.71 22.30 13.36
C MET A 236 1.26 22.41 11.93
N PHE A 237 0.65 23.23 11.08
CA PHE A 237 1.17 23.45 9.73
C PHE A 237 2.53 24.14 9.75
N GLY A 238 2.75 25.09 10.66
CA GLY A 238 4.07 25.70 10.89
C GLY A 238 5.14 24.64 11.15
N MET A 239 4.91 23.75 12.12
CA MET A 239 5.83 22.64 12.44
C MET A 239 6.10 21.74 11.24
N ILE A 240 5.05 21.36 10.46
CA ILE A 240 5.21 20.50 9.30
C ILE A 240 6.11 21.15 8.24
N PHE A 241 5.86 22.41 7.89
CA PHE A 241 6.62 23.08 6.83
C PHE A 241 8.02 23.50 7.27
N GLU A 242 8.20 24.01 8.49
CA GLU A 242 9.53 24.39 9.01
C GLU A 242 10.48 23.19 9.07
N ASP A 243 10.00 22.05 9.57
CA ASP A 243 10.82 20.85 9.70
C ASP A 243 11.04 20.15 8.35
N ALA A 244 10.04 20.18 7.43
CA ALA A 244 10.17 19.58 6.10
C ALA A 244 11.34 20.13 5.28
N PHE A 245 11.71 21.39 5.48
CA PHE A 245 12.80 22.08 4.78
C PHE A 245 14.05 22.29 5.65
N ASN A 246 14.24 21.44 6.65
CA ASN A 246 15.47 21.41 7.42
C ASN A 246 16.62 20.82 6.58
N PHE A 247 17.19 21.65 5.69
CA PHE A 247 18.21 21.23 4.74
C PHE A 247 19.47 20.68 5.41
N LYS A 248 19.82 21.12 6.64
CA LYS A 248 20.97 20.58 7.36
C LYS A 248 20.78 19.09 7.68
N ALA A 249 19.59 18.68 8.11
CA ALA A 249 19.27 17.27 8.35
C ALA A 249 19.19 16.47 7.05
N ILE A 250 18.60 17.05 6.00
CA ILE A 250 18.45 16.40 4.69
C ILE A 250 19.80 16.12 4.03
N PHE A 251 20.66 17.14 3.91
CA PHE A 251 21.96 17.01 3.26
C PHE A 251 23.04 16.37 4.17
N GLY A 252 22.83 16.36 5.47
CA GLY A 252 23.68 15.61 6.41
C GLY A 252 23.55 14.10 6.32
N GLY A 253 22.61 13.59 5.51
CA GLY A 253 22.43 12.15 5.29
C GLY A 253 21.91 11.41 6.52
N VAL A 254 21.25 12.11 7.45
CA VAL A 254 20.74 11.51 8.68
C VAL A 254 19.53 10.61 8.33
N ALA A 255 19.66 9.32 8.60
CA ALA A 255 18.60 8.33 8.36
C ALA A 255 17.27 8.63 9.08
N GLY A 256 17.32 9.43 10.14
CA GLY A 256 16.19 9.96 10.89
C GLY A 256 15.60 11.27 10.35
N SER A 257 16.04 11.79 9.19
CA SER A 257 15.50 13.05 8.67
C SER A 257 14.04 12.93 8.22
N ALA A 258 13.31 14.04 8.28
CA ALA A 258 11.93 14.15 7.82
C ALA A 258 11.74 13.60 6.39
N LEU A 259 12.68 13.90 5.49
CA LEU A 259 12.68 13.39 4.11
C LEU A 259 12.74 11.86 4.07
N VAL A 260 13.72 11.26 4.76
CA VAL A 260 13.95 9.80 4.73
C VAL A 260 12.77 9.07 5.36
N GLN A 261 12.34 9.50 6.55
CA GLN A 261 11.21 8.87 7.24
C GLN A 261 9.90 9.08 6.48
N GLY A 262 9.66 10.27 5.94
CA GLY A 262 8.48 10.57 5.15
C GLY A 262 8.38 9.69 3.89
N ILE A 263 9.48 9.49 3.16
CA ILE A 263 9.50 8.62 1.97
C ILE A 263 9.35 7.15 2.36
N LYS A 264 10.06 6.68 3.39
CA LYS A 264 9.94 5.29 3.88
C LYS A 264 8.51 4.95 4.29
N ARG A 265 7.92 5.77 5.15
CA ARG A 265 6.57 5.50 5.70
C ARG A 265 5.48 5.80 4.68
N GLY A 266 5.67 6.81 3.80
CA GLY A 266 4.80 7.06 2.65
C GLY A 266 4.76 5.88 1.70
N LEU A 267 5.92 5.37 1.30
CA LEU A 267 6.02 4.20 0.42
C LEU A 267 5.40 2.94 1.05
N TYR A 268 5.66 2.69 2.34
CA TYR A 268 5.07 1.58 3.07
C TYR A 268 3.54 1.65 3.09
N SER A 269 2.97 2.85 3.21
CA SER A 269 1.54 3.07 3.25
C SER A 269 0.91 2.98 1.86
N ASN A 270 1.37 3.77 0.89
CA ASN A 270 0.71 3.91 -0.41
C ASN A 270 1.16 2.92 -1.48
N GLU A 271 2.27 2.20 -1.29
CA GLU A 271 2.81 1.17 -2.17
C GLU A 271 3.10 1.63 -3.61
N ALA A 272 3.14 2.94 -3.89
CA ALA A 272 3.30 3.45 -5.25
C ALA A 272 4.71 3.20 -5.80
N GLY A 273 4.80 2.48 -6.92
CA GLY A 273 6.07 2.07 -7.52
C GLY A 273 6.65 0.76 -6.96
N MET A 274 6.05 0.17 -5.93
CA MET A 274 6.45 -1.15 -5.42
C MET A 274 6.03 -2.31 -6.33
N GLY A 275 4.97 -2.12 -7.13
CA GLY A 275 4.45 -3.19 -7.98
C GLY A 275 3.51 -4.18 -7.29
N SER A 276 3.03 -3.88 -6.11
CA SER A 276 2.13 -4.76 -5.33
C SER A 276 0.67 -4.64 -5.76
N ALA A 277 0.11 -3.44 -5.70
CA ALA A 277 -1.26 -3.15 -6.07
C ALA A 277 -1.66 -3.54 -7.52
N PRO A 278 -0.76 -3.55 -8.50
CA PRO A 278 -1.01 -4.10 -9.82
C PRO A 278 -1.56 -5.53 -9.82
N ASN A 279 -1.24 -6.36 -8.79
CA ASN A 279 -1.80 -7.70 -8.66
C ASN A 279 -3.32 -7.69 -8.39
N ALA A 280 -3.81 -6.74 -7.61
CA ALA A 280 -5.26 -6.55 -7.44
C ALA A 280 -5.89 -5.86 -8.66
N ALA A 281 -5.22 -4.84 -9.22
CA ALA A 281 -5.70 -4.14 -10.40
C ALA A 281 -5.98 -5.06 -11.59
N ALA A 282 -5.15 -6.08 -11.78
CA ALA A 282 -5.28 -7.05 -12.87
C ALA A 282 -6.55 -7.90 -12.77
N SER A 283 -7.12 -8.10 -11.59
CA SER A 283 -8.32 -8.90 -11.39
C SER A 283 -9.60 -8.23 -11.90
N ALA A 284 -9.61 -6.91 -12.05
CA ALA A 284 -10.80 -6.18 -12.45
C ALA A 284 -11.18 -6.42 -13.91
N SER A 285 -12.50 -6.55 -14.16
CA SER A 285 -13.08 -6.54 -15.50
C SER A 285 -13.41 -5.11 -15.88
N VAL A 286 -12.70 -4.60 -16.88
CA VAL A 286 -12.85 -3.23 -17.39
C VAL A 286 -12.73 -3.22 -18.90
N SER A 287 -13.36 -2.24 -19.57
CA SER A 287 -13.31 -2.08 -21.02
C SER A 287 -11.97 -1.52 -21.53
N HIS A 288 -11.16 -0.92 -20.67
CA HIS A 288 -9.89 -0.31 -21.04
C HIS A 288 -8.88 -0.35 -19.87
N PRO A 289 -7.60 -0.76 -20.09
CA PRO A 289 -6.58 -0.87 -19.03
C PRO A 289 -6.35 0.40 -18.22
N VAL A 290 -6.42 1.57 -18.86
CA VAL A 290 -6.27 2.89 -18.23
C VAL A 290 -7.25 3.11 -17.09
N LYS A 291 -8.45 2.52 -17.15
CA LYS A 291 -9.44 2.63 -16.08
C LYS A 291 -8.89 2.14 -14.74
N GLN A 292 -8.20 1.00 -14.73
CA GLN A 292 -7.58 0.51 -13.50
C GLN A 292 -6.34 1.33 -13.07
N GLY A 293 -5.59 1.86 -14.02
CA GLY A 293 -4.54 2.83 -13.70
C GLY A 293 -5.09 4.03 -12.93
N LEU A 294 -6.20 4.62 -13.40
CA LEU A 294 -6.87 5.74 -12.73
C LEU A 294 -7.40 5.36 -11.34
N VAL A 295 -7.99 4.18 -11.20
CA VAL A 295 -8.50 3.68 -9.91
C VAL A 295 -7.38 3.51 -8.89
N GLN A 296 -6.24 2.94 -9.29
CA GLN A 296 -5.11 2.73 -8.38
C GLN A 296 -4.38 4.04 -8.03
N MET A 297 -4.39 5.02 -8.90
CA MET A 297 -3.92 6.38 -8.59
C MET A 297 -4.76 7.01 -7.45
N ILE A 298 -6.10 6.89 -7.51
CA ILE A 298 -6.97 7.37 -6.42
C ILE A 298 -6.70 6.61 -5.12
N SER A 299 -6.45 5.30 -5.18
CA SER A 299 -6.13 4.52 -3.98
C SER A 299 -4.92 5.09 -3.23
N VAL A 300 -3.86 5.54 -3.94
CA VAL A 300 -2.69 6.21 -3.35
C VAL A 300 -3.10 7.49 -2.63
N PHE A 301 -4.00 8.28 -3.22
CA PHE A 301 -4.44 9.54 -2.62
C PHE A 301 -5.34 9.31 -1.41
N LEU A 302 -6.29 8.38 -1.49
CA LEU A 302 -7.13 8.01 -0.35
C LEU A 302 -6.30 7.51 0.83
N ASP A 303 -5.30 6.69 0.56
CA ASP A 303 -4.39 6.18 1.58
C ASP A 303 -3.61 7.32 2.26
N THR A 304 -2.84 8.09 1.50
CA THR A 304 -1.86 9.01 2.09
C THR A 304 -2.44 10.41 2.33
N LEU A 305 -3.12 11.01 1.32
CA LEU A 305 -3.63 12.37 1.47
C LEU A 305 -4.85 12.44 2.39
N VAL A 306 -5.59 11.32 2.57
CA VAL A 306 -6.75 11.29 3.47
C VAL A 306 -6.40 10.57 4.76
N ILE A 307 -6.11 9.27 4.74
CA ILE A 307 -6.01 8.47 5.97
C ILE A 307 -4.70 8.77 6.74
N CYS A 308 -3.54 8.85 6.07
CA CYS A 308 -2.29 9.24 6.77
C CYS A 308 -2.36 10.68 7.30
N SER A 309 -2.95 11.60 6.52
CA SER A 309 -3.15 12.98 6.98
C SER A 309 -4.10 13.05 8.17
N ALA A 310 -5.15 12.21 8.20
CA ALA A 310 -6.05 12.10 9.35
C ALA A 310 -5.27 11.76 10.63
N THR A 311 -4.39 10.75 10.57
CA THR A 311 -3.52 10.37 11.70
C THR A 311 -2.58 11.51 12.09
N ALA A 312 -1.89 12.11 11.11
CA ALA A 312 -0.94 13.18 11.35
C ALA A 312 -1.61 14.40 12.02
N PHE A 313 -2.77 14.83 11.50
CA PHE A 313 -3.46 16.01 11.99
C PHE A 313 -4.07 15.80 13.38
N MET A 314 -4.74 14.67 13.63
CA MET A 314 -5.28 14.42 14.95
C MET A 314 -4.19 14.24 16.02
N SER A 315 -2.99 13.77 15.62
CA SER A 315 -1.87 13.63 16.54
C SER A 315 -1.15 14.96 16.79
N LEU A 316 -0.77 15.67 15.75
CA LEU A 316 -0.02 16.95 15.88
C LEU A 316 -0.88 18.08 16.45
N ALA A 317 -2.18 18.14 16.12
CA ALA A 317 -3.10 19.14 16.68
C ALA A 317 -3.39 18.92 18.17
N SER A 318 -3.15 17.73 18.72
CA SER A 318 -3.40 17.41 20.14
C SER A 318 -2.47 18.17 21.11
N GLY A 319 -1.33 18.66 20.62
CA GLY A 319 -0.29 19.33 21.42
C GLY A 319 0.66 18.35 22.13
N ILE A 320 0.50 17.03 21.94
CA ILE A 320 1.48 16.05 22.43
C ILE A 320 2.77 16.17 21.63
N VAL A 321 3.89 16.35 22.34
CA VAL A 321 5.22 16.43 21.72
C VAL A 321 5.64 15.03 21.25
N PRO A 322 5.97 14.84 19.97
CA PRO A 322 6.47 13.56 19.48
C PRO A 322 7.86 13.27 20.05
N THR A 323 8.05 12.09 20.62
CA THR A 323 9.35 11.58 21.11
C THR A 323 9.58 10.15 20.61
N GLU A 324 10.84 9.70 20.63
CA GLU A 324 11.17 8.33 20.21
C GLU A 324 10.49 7.27 21.09
N GLU A 325 10.28 7.54 22.39
CA GLU A 325 9.64 6.63 23.32
C GLU A 325 8.14 6.43 23.00
N LEU A 326 7.51 7.45 22.41
CA LEU A 326 6.11 7.40 21.98
C LEU A 326 5.95 6.83 20.57
N ALA A 327 7.04 6.52 19.85
CA ALA A 327 6.93 6.06 18.47
C ALA A 327 5.96 4.87 18.33
N GLY A 328 5.10 4.94 17.31
CA GLY A 328 4.10 3.92 17.05
C GLY A 328 2.70 4.23 17.57
N ALA A 329 1.97 3.19 17.94
CA ALA A 329 0.60 3.32 18.47
C ALA A 329 0.51 4.23 19.71
N PRO A 330 1.46 4.21 20.66
CA PRO A 330 1.41 5.05 21.86
C PRO A 330 1.27 6.55 21.57
N PHE A 331 1.92 7.07 20.52
CA PHE A 331 1.81 8.49 20.17
C PHE A 331 0.38 8.88 19.78
N VAL A 332 -0.26 8.07 18.91
CA VAL A 332 -1.62 8.35 18.47
C VAL A 332 -2.62 8.15 19.60
N GLN A 333 -2.42 7.13 20.45
CA GLN A 333 -3.23 6.87 21.62
C GLN A 333 -3.14 8.03 22.64
N ALA A 334 -1.94 8.47 22.97
CA ALA A 334 -1.74 9.63 23.86
C ALA A 334 -2.41 10.90 23.29
N SER A 335 -2.31 11.10 21.97
CA SER A 335 -2.94 12.25 21.30
C SER A 335 -4.47 12.24 21.42
N LEU A 336 -5.12 11.09 21.17
CA LEU A 336 -6.56 10.98 21.30
C LEU A 336 -7.02 11.01 22.78
N ALA A 337 -6.19 10.52 23.68
CA ALA A 337 -6.48 10.54 25.10
C ALA A 337 -6.60 11.96 25.68
N THR A 338 -6.00 12.98 25.05
CA THR A 338 -6.15 14.38 25.46
C THR A 338 -7.61 14.86 25.41
N VAL A 339 -8.42 14.28 24.51
CA VAL A 339 -9.84 14.64 24.33
C VAL A 339 -10.77 13.56 24.87
N PHE A 340 -10.49 12.29 24.57
CA PHE A 340 -11.39 11.17 24.83
C PHE A 340 -10.96 10.29 26.01
N GLY A 341 -9.83 10.58 26.68
CA GLY A 341 -9.28 9.76 27.75
C GLY A 341 -9.11 8.29 27.30
N ARG A 342 -9.50 7.34 28.12
CA ARG A 342 -9.40 5.90 27.84
C ARG A 342 -10.12 5.46 26.54
N TYR A 343 -11.16 6.19 26.12
CA TYR A 343 -11.90 5.86 24.90
C TYR A 343 -11.08 6.18 23.63
N GLY A 344 -10.17 7.17 23.71
CA GLY A 344 -9.20 7.45 22.65
C GLY A 344 -8.25 6.27 22.42
N ASN A 345 -7.71 5.71 23.51
CA ASN A 345 -6.86 4.50 23.45
C ASN A 345 -7.61 3.32 22.85
N LEU A 346 -8.85 3.09 23.31
CA LEU A 346 -9.69 2.00 22.80
C LEU A 346 -9.99 2.17 21.30
N PHE A 347 -10.31 3.39 20.86
CA PHE A 347 -10.58 3.68 19.46
C PHE A 347 -9.38 3.31 18.56
N ILE A 348 -8.16 3.70 18.95
CA ILE A 348 -6.95 3.38 18.19
C ILE A 348 -6.67 1.88 18.19
N THR A 349 -6.83 1.20 19.32
CA THR A 349 -6.64 -0.26 19.38
C THR A 349 -7.63 -1.00 18.49
N VAL A 350 -8.91 -0.62 18.49
CA VAL A 350 -9.94 -1.21 17.63
C VAL A 350 -9.68 -0.88 16.16
N SER A 351 -9.29 0.36 15.85
CA SER A 351 -8.90 0.77 14.50
C SER A 351 -7.72 -0.06 13.99
N LEU A 352 -6.67 -0.23 14.80
CA LEU A 352 -5.52 -1.07 14.46
C LEU A 352 -5.89 -2.54 14.28
N ALA A 353 -6.83 -3.07 15.07
CA ALA A 353 -7.31 -4.43 14.88
C ALA A 353 -8.00 -4.62 13.52
N LEU A 354 -8.87 -3.69 13.14
CA LEU A 354 -9.54 -3.72 11.83
C LEU A 354 -8.55 -3.50 10.68
N PHE A 355 -7.64 -2.53 10.80
CA PHE A 355 -6.64 -2.21 9.80
C PHE A 355 -5.64 -3.35 9.62
N ALA A 356 -5.12 -3.94 10.71
CA ALA A 356 -4.25 -5.12 10.64
C ALA A 356 -4.95 -6.30 9.96
N PHE A 357 -6.18 -6.59 10.38
CA PHE A 357 -6.96 -7.69 9.81
C PHE A 357 -7.17 -7.53 8.29
N THR A 358 -7.61 -6.36 7.83
CA THR A 358 -7.83 -6.11 6.40
C THR A 358 -6.51 -6.10 5.61
N THR A 359 -5.42 -5.57 6.18
CA THR A 359 -4.09 -5.61 5.59
C THR A 359 -3.61 -7.03 5.34
N LEU A 360 -3.75 -7.93 6.33
CA LEU A 360 -3.39 -9.34 6.16
C LEU A 360 -4.14 -9.98 4.99
N LEU A 361 -5.42 -9.65 4.82
CA LEU A 361 -6.23 -10.18 3.71
C LEU A 361 -5.76 -9.64 2.35
N GLY A 362 -5.53 -8.32 2.25
CA GLY A 362 -5.05 -7.68 1.02
C GLY A 362 -3.67 -8.18 0.60
N ASN A 363 -2.76 -8.30 1.56
CA ASN A 363 -1.40 -8.81 1.36
C ASN A 363 -1.40 -10.22 0.77
N LEU A 364 -2.19 -11.11 1.35
CA LEU A 364 -2.24 -12.51 0.90
C LEU A 364 -2.95 -12.67 -0.44
N TYR A 365 -3.83 -11.74 -0.81
CA TYR A 365 -4.38 -11.70 -2.17
C TYR A 365 -3.30 -11.44 -3.23
N TYR A 366 -2.35 -10.53 -2.97
CA TYR A 366 -1.23 -10.30 -3.87
C TYR A 366 -0.33 -11.53 -3.99
N VAL A 367 -0.09 -12.21 -2.88
CA VAL A 367 0.71 -13.44 -2.86
C VAL A 367 0.07 -14.55 -3.68
N ASP A 368 -1.26 -14.71 -3.63
CA ASP A 368 -1.99 -15.70 -4.44
C ASP A 368 -1.72 -15.50 -5.94
N SER A 369 -1.63 -14.25 -6.43
CA SER A 369 -1.27 -13.92 -7.81
C SER A 369 0.15 -14.39 -8.16
N CYS A 370 1.12 -14.12 -7.28
CA CYS A 370 2.52 -14.52 -7.49
C CYS A 370 2.71 -16.05 -7.41
N LEU A 371 2.00 -16.73 -6.52
CA LEU A 371 2.02 -18.21 -6.46
C LEU A 371 1.46 -18.84 -7.73
N THR A 372 0.39 -18.26 -8.29
CA THR A 372 -0.17 -18.68 -9.57
C THR A 372 0.83 -18.48 -10.71
N TYR A 373 1.54 -17.35 -10.72
CA TYR A 373 2.59 -17.06 -11.68
C TYR A 373 3.74 -18.08 -11.61
N LEU A 374 4.27 -18.35 -10.42
CA LEU A 374 5.38 -19.29 -10.23
C LEU A 374 5.02 -20.71 -10.71
N ASN A 375 3.80 -21.17 -10.41
CA ASN A 375 3.30 -22.50 -10.82
C ASN A 375 2.86 -22.57 -12.29
N LYS A 376 2.82 -21.47 -13.03
CA LYS A 376 2.28 -21.37 -14.42
C LYS A 376 0.81 -21.82 -14.57
N LYS A 377 0.15 -22.12 -13.48
CA LYS A 377 -1.27 -22.52 -13.38
C LYS A 377 -1.74 -22.27 -11.95
N THR A 378 -3.03 -22.26 -11.75
CA THR A 378 -3.61 -22.19 -10.40
C THR A 378 -3.07 -23.34 -9.54
N PRO A 379 -2.42 -23.05 -8.40
CA PRO A 379 -1.82 -24.07 -7.54
C PRO A 379 -2.86 -25.06 -7.00
N SER A 380 -2.43 -26.28 -6.66
CA SER A 380 -3.31 -27.29 -6.08
C SER A 380 -3.90 -26.83 -4.75
N LYS A 381 -5.10 -27.35 -4.42
CA LYS A 381 -5.75 -27.03 -3.13
C LYS A 381 -4.87 -27.36 -1.92
N THR A 382 -4.14 -28.48 -1.98
CA THR A 382 -3.21 -28.89 -0.91
C THR A 382 -2.04 -27.91 -0.76
N PHE A 383 -1.43 -27.49 -1.87
CA PHE A 383 -0.36 -26.50 -1.85
C PHE A 383 -0.83 -25.18 -1.23
N MET A 384 -2.01 -24.68 -1.67
CA MET A 384 -2.58 -23.45 -1.13
C MET A 384 -2.95 -23.57 0.35
N LEU A 385 -3.40 -24.74 0.79
CA LEU A 385 -3.67 -25.00 2.21
C LEU A 385 -2.37 -24.93 3.03
N CYS A 386 -1.32 -25.62 2.62
CA CYS A 386 -0.01 -25.59 3.30
C CYS A 386 0.53 -24.15 3.39
N TYR A 387 0.52 -23.42 2.28
CA TYR A 387 0.93 -22.03 2.23
C TYR A 387 0.13 -21.17 3.23
N ARG A 388 -1.19 -21.28 3.25
CA ARG A 388 -2.07 -20.50 4.13
C ARG A 388 -1.85 -20.82 5.61
N ILE A 389 -1.56 -22.08 5.94
CA ILE A 389 -1.17 -22.47 7.30
C ILE A 389 0.15 -21.81 7.68
N ILE A 390 1.17 -21.86 6.81
CA ILE A 390 2.47 -21.20 7.06
C ILE A 390 2.27 -19.68 7.24
N ALA A 391 1.51 -19.03 6.37
CA ALA A 391 1.21 -17.60 6.49
C ALA A 391 0.51 -17.26 7.81
N THR A 392 -0.42 -18.11 8.27
CA THR A 392 -1.10 -17.96 9.55
C THR A 392 -0.13 -18.09 10.73
N ILE A 393 0.81 -19.03 10.67
CA ILE A 393 1.87 -19.19 11.70
C ILE A 393 2.77 -17.96 11.73
N LEU A 394 3.14 -17.40 10.57
CA LEU A 394 3.98 -16.20 10.50
C LEU A 394 3.28 -14.96 11.10
N ILE A 395 1.96 -14.83 10.93
CA ILE A 395 1.16 -13.79 11.61
C ILE A 395 1.28 -13.94 13.12
N PHE A 396 1.15 -15.16 13.64
CA PHE A 396 1.32 -15.44 15.06
C PHE A 396 2.72 -15.07 15.56
N VAL A 397 3.78 -15.50 14.85
CA VAL A 397 5.18 -15.21 15.19
C VAL A 397 5.46 -13.71 15.19
N GLY A 398 4.89 -12.97 14.25
CA GLY A 398 5.07 -11.53 14.13
C GLY A 398 4.71 -10.75 15.39
N ALA A 399 3.69 -11.19 16.15
CA ALA A 399 3.30 -10.55 17.40
C ALA A 399 4.37 -10.61 18.50
N GLY A 400 5.28 -11.57 18.44
CA GLY A 400 6.38 -11.72 19.41
C GLY A 400 7.69 -11.02 18.99
N MET A 401 7.72 -10.28 17.87
CA MET A 401 8.93 -9.62 17.38
C MET A 401 9.27 -8.34 18.17
N GLU A 402 10.51 -7.87 17.98
CA GLU A 402 10.92 -6.53 18.38
C GLU A 402 10.57 -5.50 17.30
N MET A 403 10.14 -4.30 17.71
CA MET A 403 9.72 -3.22 16.83
C MET A 403 10.75 -2.91 15.72
N SER A 404 11.99 -2.67 16.12
CA SER A 404 13.04 -2.29 15.19
C SER A 404 13.33 -3.38 14.16
N LEU A 405 13.37 -4.65 14.58
CA LEU A 405 13.61 -5.76 13.65
C LEU A 405 12.45 -5.94 12.67
N ALA A 406 11.21 -5.82 13.13
CA ALA A 406 10.03 -5.94 12.28
C ALA A 406 10.00 -4.86 11.18
N TRP A 407 10.32 -3.59 11.54
CA TRP A 407 10.42 -2.49 10.59
C TRP A 407 11.62 -2.61 9.65
N ASP A 408 12.79 -3.03 10.14
CA ASP A 408 13.99 -3.20 9.30
C ASP A 408 13.80 -4.29 8.24
N ILE A 409 13.15 -5.39 8.58
CA ILE A 409 12.81 -6.46 7.62
C ILE A 409 11.83 -5.94 6.58
N ALA A 410 10.78 -5.26 6.99
CA ALA A 410 9.77 -4.70 6.10
C ALA A 410 10.39 -3.67 5.13
N ASP A 411 11.21 -2.75 5.64
CA ASP A 411 11.91 -1.74 4.84
C ASP A 411 12.84 -2.40 3.80
N PHE A 412 13.64 -3.39 4.20
CA PHE A 412 14.55 -4.07 3.28
C PHE A 412 13.81 -4.76 2.14
N LEU A 413 12.80 -5.56 2.45
CA LEU A 413 12.03 -6.30 1.47
C LEU A 413 11.27 -5.37 0.51
N MET A 414 10.67 -4.31 1.03
CA MET A 414 10.02 -3.25 0.26
C MET A 414 10.99 -2.58 -0.71
N GLY A 415 12.19 -2.26 -0.25
CA GLY A 415 13.23 -1.66 -1.07
C GLY A 415 13.67 -2.55 -2.22
N VAL A 416 13.83 -3.86 -1.99
CA VAL A 416 14.15 -4.84 -3.04
C VAL A 416 13.07 -4.87 -4.12
N MET A 417 11.79 -4.86 -3.74
CA MET A 417 10.69 -4.82 -4.72
C MET A 417 10.75 -3.56 -5.59
N CYS A 418 10.99 -2.40 -4.98
CA CYS A 418 11.10 -1.13 -5.71
C CYS A 418 12.25 -1.15 -6.72
N LEU A 419 13.42 -1.69 -6.35
CA LEU A 419 14.57 -1.77 -7.24
C LEU A 419 14.34 -2.67 -8.46
N ILE A 420 13.43 -3.63 -8.38
CA ILE A 420 13.04 -4.46 -9.53
C ILE A 420 11.95 -3.77 -10.35
N ASN A 421 10.91 -3.23 -9.68
CA ASN A 421 9.73 -2.72 -10.38
C ASN A 421 9.96 -1.35 -11.05
N ILE A 422 10.64 -0.41 -10.38
CA ILE A 422 10.81 0.95 -10.93
C ILE A 422 11.56 0.97 -12.26
N PRO A 423 12.72 0.31 -12.43
CA PRO A 423 13.36 0.21 -13.73
C PRO A 423 12.45 -0.45 -14.77
N THR A 424 11.71 -1.47 -14.38
CA THR A 424 10.76 -2.15 -15.27
C THR A 424 9.68 -1.21 -15.79
N ILE A 425 9.02 -0.44 -14.91
CA ILE A 425 7.96 0.48 -15.34
C ILE A 425 8.52 1.66 -16.15
N ILE A 426 9.75 2.09 -15.90
CA ILE A 426 10.41 3.11 -16.73
C ILE A 426 10.61 2.60 -18.16
N ILE A 427 11.08 1.37 -18.33
CA ILE A 427 11.29 0.74 -19.64
C ILE A 427 9.94 0.53 -20.36
N LEU A 428 8.96 -0.02 -19.67
CA LEU A 428 7.65 -0.37 -20.25
C LEU A 428 6.65 0.78 -20.28
N GLY A 429 6.94 1.89 -19.61
CA GLY A 429 6.01 3.01 -19.44
C GLY A 429 5.48 3.60 -20.75
N GLY A 430 6.28 3.52 -21.82
CA GLY A 430 5.85 3.92 -23.17
C GLY A 430 4.58 3.21 -23.64
N THR A 431 4.41 1.94 -23.29
CA THR A 431 3.19 1.16 -23.61
C THR A 431 1.97 1.70 -22.86
N ALA A 432 2.10 1.97 -21.56
CA ALA A 432 1.01 2.55 -20.78
C ALA A 432 0.65 3.97 -21.25
N LEU A 433 1.64 4.77 -21.68
CA LEU A 433 1.42 6.10 -22.25
C LEU A 433 0.66 6.04 -23.57
N LYS A 434 0.98 5.11 -24.47
CA LYS A 434 0.22 4.89 -25.72
C LYS A 434 -1.24 4.49 -25.42
N ALA A 435 -1.45 3.62 -24.42
CA ALA A 435 -2.80 3.26 -23.97
C ALA A 435 -3.56 4.48 -23.40
N LEU A 436 -2.86 5.37 -22.67
CA LEU A 436 -3.46 6.61 -22.19
C LEU A 436 -3.87 7.56 -23.32
N ASP A 437 -3.05 7.67 -24.37
CA ASP A 437 -3.36 8.50 -25.53
C ASP A 437 -4.56 7.95 -26.30
N ASP A 438 -4.66 6.62 -26.46
CA ASP A 438 -5.82 5.95 -27.06
C ASP A 438 -7.08 6.21 -26.22
N TYR A 439 -7.00 6.03 -24.89
CA TYR A 439 -8.10 6.33 -23.97
C TYR A 439 -8.61 7.77 -24.11
N LYS A 440 -7.69 8.75 -24.07
CA LYS A 440 -8.02 10.17 -24.21
C LYS A 440 -8.67 10.48 -25.55
N LYS A 441 -8.17 9.88 -26.65
CA LYS A 441 -8.72 10.06 -27.99
C LYS A 441 -10.16 9.57 -28.08
N GLN A 442 -10.46 8.38 -27.59
CA GLN A 442 -11.81 7.81 -27.60
C GLN A 442 -12.77 8.63 -26.69
N ARG A 443 -12.31 9.01 -25.50
CA ARG A 443 -13.08 9.84 -24.57
C ARG A 443 -13.45 11.22 -25.17
N ASN A 444 -12.50 11.87 -25.83
CA ASN A 444 -12.74 13.16 -26.49
C ASN A 444 -13.77 13.07 -27.64
N GLN A 445 -14.02 11.86 -28.16
CA GLN A 445 -15.09 11.58 -29.12
C GLN A 445 -16.44 11.28 -28.44
N GLY A 446 -16.55 11.43 -27.12
CA GLY A 446 -17.75 11.10 -26.36
C GLY A 446 -18.03 9.61 -26.18
N LYS A 447 -17.07 8.73 -26.48
CA LYS A 447 -17.21 7.27 -26.39
C LYS A 447 -16.82 6.78 -25.00
N ASN A 448 -17.39 5.66 -24.55
CA ASN A 448 -16.82 4.88 -23.47
C ASN A 448 -15.61 4.12 -24.03
N PRO A 449 -14.37 4.38 -23.58
CA PRO A 449 -13.19 3.78 -24.20
C PRO A 449 -13.16 2.26 -24.10
N VAL A 450 -12.87 1.61 -25.23
CA VAL A 450 -12.65 0.17 -25.36
C VAL A 450 -11.28 -0.07 -25.93
N PHE A 451 -10.50 -0.91 -25.27
CA PHE A 451 -9.11 -1.15 -25.65
C PHE A 451 -8.97 -2.32 -26.62
N LYS A 452 -8.18 -2.07 -27.67
CA LYS A 452 -7.68 -3.11 -28.59
C LYS A 452 -6.16 -2.98 -28.64
N ALA A 453 -5.44 -4.04 -28.34
CA ALA A 453 -3.96 -3.99 -28.24
C ALA A 453 -3.29 -3.62 -29.55
N GLU A 454 -3.89 -4.03 -30.68
CA GLU A 454 -3.40 -3.69 -32.03
C GLU A 454 -3.34 -2.19 -32.30
N THR A 455 -4.29 -1.40 -31.75
CA THR A 455 -4.36 0.05 -31.99
C THR A 455 -3.12 0.82 -31.51
N ILE A 456 -2.41 0.25 -30.54
CA ILE A 456 -1.19 0.83 -29.98
C ILE A 456 0.09 0.04 -30.36
N GLY A 457 -0.04 -0.94 -31.25
CA GLY A 457 1.06 -1.72 -31.80
C GLY A 457 1.63 -2.78 -30.86
N ILE A 458 0.79 -3.38 -30.01
CA ILE A 458 1.18 -4.52 -29.16
C ILE A 458 0.89 -5.82 -29.90
N ASP A 459 1.84 -6.75 -29.86
CA ASP A 459 1.67 -8.11 -30.36
C ASP A 459 0.63 -8.86 -29.51
N THR A 460 -0.52 -9.15 -30.11
CA THR A 460 -1.63 -9.81 -29.46
C THR A 460 -1.41 -11.30 -29.20
N SER A 461 -0.40 -11.91 -29.84
CA SER A 461 -0.11 -13.36 -29.70
C SER A 461 0.25 -13.73 -28.26
N LYS A 462 0.81 -12.81 -27.48
CA LYS A 462 1.20 -12.98 -26.08
C LYS A 462 0.13 -12.57 -25.08
N LEU A 463 -1.01 -12.05 -25.55
CA LEU A 463 -2.08 -11.56 -24.68
C LEU A 463 -3.23 -12.56 -24.61
N ASP A 464 -3.80 -12.76 -23.40
CA ASP A 464 -5.01 -13.55 -23.19
C ASP A 464 -6.28 -12.69 -23.34
N TYR A 465 -6.15 -11.40 -23.09
CA TYR A 465 -7.18 -10.38 -23.21
C TYR A 465 -6.80 -9.36 -24.29
N TRP A 466 -7.72 -8.50 -24.68
CA TRP A 466 -7.47 -7.33 -25.54
C TRP A 466 -7.13 -7.66 -27.00
N LYS A 467 -7.62 -8.81 -27.49
CA LYS A 467 -7.48 -9.21 -28.90
C LYS A 467 -8.48 -8.49 -29.79
#